data_737f3ceab7d7e1bbe144997a7cacae00
#
_entry.id   737f3ceab7d7e1bbe144997a7cacae00
#
_cell.length_a   1.000
_cell.length_b   1.000
_cell.length_c   1.000
_cell.angle_alpha   90.00
_cell.angle_beta   90.00
_cell.angle_gamma   90.00
#
_symmetry.space_group_name_H-M   'P 1'
#
loop_
_entity.id
_entity.type
_entity.pdbx_description
1 polymer ?
#
loop_
_entity_poly.entity_id
_entity_poly.type
_entity_poly.pdbx_seq_one_letter_code
_entity_poly.pdbx_strand_id
1 'polypeptide(L)'
;MMLGLLAAMMAAAPWDAPLTLHGIGPLRVGMPVATLRRMGARGEAYPDPDVDCSYWHTPRWPGLNMMVSGGRVVRIETEDRRYRTASGARVGMTEAEIRRLYPGMRVEPHPYTGPQGHYLVFRARGEPYGLIVETDPDSGRATQMRAGTWEAVQLIEGCS
;
A
#
# COMPACT_ATOMS: atom_id res chain seq x y z
N MET A 1 -36.62 -35.24 12.32
CA MET A 1 -36.14 -34.46 11.17
C MET A 1 -35.31 -33.31 11.71
N MET A 2 -33.99 -33.47 11.75
CA MET A 2 -33.07 -32.41 12.18
C MET A 2 -32.61 -31.63 10.93
N LEU A 3 -33.07 -30.38 10.76
CA LEU A 3 -32.53 -29.47 9.77
C LEU A 3 -31.17 -29.00 10.27
N GLY A 4 -30.11 -29.49 9.64
CA GLY A 4 -28.76 -28.96 9.85
C GLY A 4 -28.63 -27.58 9.20
N LEU A 5 -28.51 -26.53 9.97
CA LEU A 5 -28.07 -25.21 9.48
C LEU A 5 -26.62 -25.33 9.01
N LEU A 6 -26.41 -25.38 7.70
CA LEU A 6 -25.10 -25.09 7.10
C LEU A 6 -24.85 -23.60 7.22
N ALA A 7 -24.08 -23.21 8.23
CA ALA A 7 -23.51 -21.86 8.29
C ALA A 7 -22.48 -21.72 7.16
N ALA A 8 -22.83 -21.02 6.10
CA ALA A 8 -21.89 -20.65 5.06
C ALA A 8 -20.85 -19.71 5.72
N MET A 9 -19.63 -20.20 5.91
CA MET A 9 -18.49 -19.34 6.25
C MET A 9 -18.23 -18.42 5.06
N MET A 10 -18.69 -17.18 5.15
CA MET A 10 -18.31 -16.15 4.17
C MET A 10 -16.80 -15.91 4.33
N ALA A 11 -16.04 -16.22 3.29
CA ALA A 11 -14.62 -15.87 3.27
C ALA A 11 -14.47 -14.34 3.39
N ALA A 12 -13.62 -13.89 4.30
CA ALA A 12 -13.34 -12.46 4.47
C ALA A 12 -12.79 -11.88 3.15
N ALA A 13 -13.28 -10.69 2.79
CA ALA A 13 -12.79 -10.01 1.59
C ALA A 13 -11.33 -9.55 1.78
N PRO A 14 -10.54 -9.49 0.71
CA PRO A 14 -9.11 -9.12 0.82
C PRO A 14 -8.88 -7.73 1.45
N TRP A 15 -9.83 -6.81 1.29
CA TRP A 15 -9.78 -5.46 1.89
C TRP A 15 -10.25 -5.40 3.35
N ASP A 16 -10.69 -6.49 3.96
CA ASP A 16 -11.05 -6.53 5.39
C ASP A 16 -9.79 -6.45 6.27
N ALA A 17 -8.67 -6.99 5.79
CA ALA A 17 -7.39 -6.83 6.46
C ALA A 17 -6.86 -5.39 6.28
N PRO A 18 -6.36 -4.74 7.35
CA PRO A 18 -5.78 -3.41 7.23
C PRO A 18 -4.38 -3.43 6.60
N LEU A 19 -4.07 -2.40 5.80
CA LEU A 19 -2.72 -2.09 5.38
C LEU A 19 -1.93 -1.55 6.59
N THR A 20 -0.88 -2.26 6.94
CA THR A 20 0.08 -1.85 7.97
C THR A 20 1.40 -1.46 7.30
N LEU A 21 2.36 -0.93 8.08
CA LEU A 21 3.70 -0.65 7.57
C LEU A 21 4.44 -1.90 7.09
N HIS A 22 4.03 -3.07 7.58
CA HIS A 22 4.71 -4.36 7.33
C HIS A 22 3.95 -5.27 6.35
N GLY A 23 2.76 -4.86 5.89
CA GLY A 23 1.98 -5.67 4.97
C GLY A 23 0.48 -5.56 5.13
N ILE A 24 -0.24 -6.43 4.43
CA ILE A 24 -1.69 -6.55 4.46
C ILE A 24 -2.10 -8.02 4.36
N GLY A 25 -2.91 -8.50 5.31
CA GLY A 25 -3.30 -9.91 5.35
C GLY A 25 -2.07 -10.83 5.34
N PRO A 26 -1.95 -11.79 4.41
CA PRO A 26 -0.78 -12.65 4.27
C PRO A 26 0.39 -12.02 3.50
N LEU A 27 0.17 -10.90 2.81
CA LEU A 27 1.23 -10.18 2.09
C LEU A 27 2.11 -9.44 3.10
N ARG A 28 3.43 -9.58 2.98
CA ARG A 28 4.40 -8.97 3.90
C ARG A 28 5.51 -8.26 3.14
N VAL A 29 5.91 -7.11 3.66
CA VAL A 29 7.19 -6.49 3.30
C VAL A 29 8.31 -7.44 3.72
N GLY A 30 9.32 -7.62 2.86
CA GLY A 30 10.39 -8.62 3.02
C GLY A 30 10.04 -10.01 2.46
N MET A 31 8.80 -10.26 2.03
CA MET A 31 8.40 -11.54 1.45
C MET A 31 9.19 -11.82 0.16
N PRO A 32 9.78 -13.03 0.02
CA PRO A 32 10.46 -13.41 -1.21
C PRO A 32 9.50 -13.49 -2.40
N VAL A 33 9.97 -13.09 -3.58
CA VAL A 33 9.19 -13.16 -4.83
C VAL A 33 8.71 -14.58 -5.16
N ALA A 34 9.47 -15.60 -4.78
CA ALA A 34 9.06 -17.00 -4.95
C ALA A 34 7.78 -17.32 -4.16
N THR A 35 7.58 -16.67 -3.01
CA THR A 35 6.34 -16.80 -2.23
C THR A 35 5.18 -16.07 -2.90
N LEU A 36 5.39 -14.87 -3.44
CA LEU A 36 4.38 -14.15 -4.23
C LEU A 36 3.89 -15.00 -5.41
N ARG A 37 4.81 -15.65 -6.14
CA ARG A 37 4.45 -16.54 -7.25
C ARG A 37 3.56 -17.70 -6.80
N ARG A 38 3.87 -18.35 -5.68
CA ARG A 38 3.02 -19.40 -5.10
C ARG A 38 1.64 -18.91 -4.69
N MET A 39 1.51 -17.63 -4.37
CA MET A 39 0.22 -16.98 -4.05
C MET A 39 -0.54 -16.53 -5.32
N GLY A 40 -0.03 -16.87 -6.51
CA GLY A 40 -0.65 -16.52 -7.79
C GLY A 40 -0.37 -15.09 -8.26
N ALA A 41 0.59 -14.41 -7.66
CA ALA A 41 1.01 -13.11 -8.13
C ALA A 41 1.83 -13.20 -9.42
N ARG A 42 1.69 -12.17 -10.26
CA ARG A 42 2.43 -11.99 -11.51
C ARG A 42 3.18 -10.68 -11.42
N GLY A 43 4.42 -10.69 -11.87
CA GLY A 43 5.28 -9.52 -11.93
C GLY A 43 5.44 -9.03 -13.35
N GLU A 44 5.52 -7.73 -13.49
CA GLU A 44 5.94 -7.04 -14.70
C GLU A 44 7.39 -6.60 -14.49
N ALA A 45 8.29 -7.14 -15.30
CA ALA A 45 9.69 -6.72 -15.27
C ALA A 45 9.78 -5.26 -15.73
N TYR A 46 10.64 -4.49 -15.09
CA TYR A 46 11.00 -3.16 -15.59
C TYR A 46 11.71 -3.33 -16.95
N PRO A 47 11.49 -2.42 -17.91
CA PRO A 47 12.07 -2.54 -19.26
C PRO A 47 13.60 -2.54 -19.27
N ASP A 48 14.24 -1.88 -18.30
CA ASP A 48 15.69 -1.87 -18.13
C ASP A 48 16.15 -3.08 -17.32
N PRO A 49 16.92 -4.01 -17.92
CA PRO A 49 17.40 -5.22 -17.24
C PRO A 49 18.39 -4.94 -16.11
N ASP A 50 18.99 -3.75 -16.06
CA ASP A 50 19.92 -3.35 -15.01
C ASP A 50 19.20 -2.81 -13.76
N VAL A 51 17.89 -2.57 -13.85
CA VAL A 51 17.07 -2.13 -12.73
C VAL A 51 16.50 -3.34 -12.01
N ASP A 52 17.04 -3.63 -10.82
CA ASP A 52 16.51 -4.68 -9.93
C ASP A 52 15.24 -4.22 -9.21
N CYS A 53 14.20 -3.93 -9.98
CA CYS A 53 12.91 -3.50 -9.49
C CYS A 53 11.80 -4.00 -10.40
N SER A 54 10.67 -4.39 -9.81
CA SER A 54 9.50 -4.83 -10.56
C SER A 54 8.22 -4.60 -9.76
N TYR A 55 7.10 -4.45 -10.47
CA TYR A 55 5.78 -4.44 -9.87
C TYR A 55 5.10 -5.79 -10.00
N TRP A 56 4.44 -6.19 -8.92
CA TRP A 56 3.72 -7.46 -8.81
C TRP A 56 2.28 -7.20 -8.39
N HIS A 57 1.35 -7.94 -8.97
CA HIS A 57 -0.07 -7.90 -8.65
C HIS A 57 -0.67 -9.30 -8.64
N THR A 58 -1.82 -9.45 -8.02
CA THR A 58 -2.54 -10.72 -7.98
C THR A 58 -4.05 -10.50 -7.99
N PRO A 59 -4.80 -11.29 -8.76
CA PRO A 59 -6.27 -11.23 -8.76
C PRO A 59 -6.90 -11.45 -7.37
N ARG A 60 -6.18 -12.10 -6.46
CA ARG A 60 -6.63 -12.36 -5.10
C ARG A 60 -6.72 -11.10 -4.24
N TRP A 61 -5.91 -10.07 -4.54
CA TRP A 61 -5.94 -8.75 -3.92
C TRP A 61 -5.98 -7.68 -5.01
N PRO A 62 -7.16 -7.52 -5.67
CA PRO A 62 -7.30 -6.57 -6.75
C PRO A 62 -7.09 -5.14 -6.24
N GLY A 63 -6.34 -4.33 -6.97
CA GLY A 63 -6.03 -2.94 -6.60
C GLY A 63 -4.86 -2.78 -5.63
N LEU A 64 -4.15 -3.87 -5.28
CA LEU A 64 -2.85 -3.78 -4.62
C LEU A 64 -1.72 -4.01 -5.63
N ASN A 65 -0.72 -3.15 -5.58
CA ASN A 65 0.57 -3.32 -6.25
C ASN A 65 1.66 -3.57 -5.21
N MET A 66 2.53 -4.51 -5.49
CA MET A 66 3.68 -4.84 -4.67
C MET A 66 4.95 -4.50 -5.44
N MET A 67 5.73 -3.55 -4.93
CA MET A 67 7.05 -3.25 -5.46
C MET A 67 8.05 -4.26 -4.90
N VAL A 68 8.80 -4.88 -5.78
CA VAL A 68 9.84 -5.87 -5.46
C VAL A 68 11.19 -5.30 -5.86
N SER A 69 12.15 -5.35 -4.96
CA SER A 69 13.55 -5.03 -5.19
C SER A 69 14.43 -6.02 -4.40
N GLY A 70 15.57 -6.42 -4.92
CA GLY A 70 16.40 -7.46 -4.31
C GLY A 70 15.67 -8.80 -4.16
N GLY A 71 14.72 -9.11 -5.04
CA GLY A 71 13.91 -10.32 -4.98
C GLY A 71 12.92 -10.38 -3.80
N ARG A 72 12.64 -9.25 -3.14
CA ARG A 72 11.72 -9.15 -1.99
C ARG A 72 10.75 -8.01 -2.15
N VAL A 73 9.55 -8.16 -1.58
CA VAL A 73 8.58 -7.06 -1.46
C VAL A 73 9.18 -5.97 -0.58
N VAL A 74 9.24 -4.75 -1.09
CA VAL A 74 9.75 -3.58 -0.35
C VAL A 74 8.67 -2.55 -0.07
N ARG A 75 7.59 -2.52 -0.89
CA ARG A 75 6.48 -1.59 -0.78
C ARG A 75 5.18 -2.25 -1.25
N ILE A 76 4.08 -1.92 -0.58
CA ILE A 76 2.72 -2.26 -0.99
C ILE A 76 1.97 -0.96 -1.13
N GLU A 77 1.27 -0.79 -2.25
CA GLU A 77 0.56 0.44 -2.56
C GLU A 77 -0.82 0.17 -3.15
N THR A 78 -1.72 1.15 -3.01
CA THR A 78 -3.08 1.08 -3.54
C THR A 78 -3.66 2.46 -3.82
N GLU A 79 -4.45 2.54 -4.88
CA GLU A 79 -5.35 3.64 -5.22
C GLU A 79 -6.83 3.26 -4.97
N ASP A 80 -7.06 2.04 -4.50
CA ASP A 80 -8.39 1.51 -4.30
C ASP A 80 -8.94 1.88 -2.91
N ARG A 81 -10.06 2.62 -2.90
CA ARG A 81 -10.74 3.11 -1.69
C ARG A 81 -11.29 2.01 -0.77
N ARG A 82 -11.37 0.78 -1.23
CA ARG A 82 -11.82 -0.37 -0.40
C ARG A 82 -10.81 -0.69 0.69
N TYR A 83 -9.52 -0.51 0.41
CA TYR A 83 -8.47 -0.75 1.40
C TYR A 83 -8.38 0.39 2.42
N ARG A 84 -8.03 0.04 3.64
CA ARG A 84 -7.81 0.98 4.73
C ARG A 84 -6.50 0.67 5.44
N THR A 85 -5.87 1.68 5.98
CA THR A 85 -4.73 1.49 6.88
C THR A 85 -5.20 0.97 8.25
N ALA A 86 -4.25 0.53 9.09
CA ALA A 86 -4.56 0.10 10.46
C ALA A 86 -5.28 1.18 11.28
N SER A 87 -4.98 2.47 11.05
CA SER A 87 -5.66 3.60 11.68
C SER A 87 -6.95 4.04 10.95
N GLY A 88 -7.31 3.40 9.83
CA GLY A 88 -8.56 3.66 9.11
C GLY A 88 -8.47 4.64 7.95
N ALA A 89 -7.29 5.16 7.60
CA ALA A 89 -7.13 6.03 6.43
C ALA A 89 -7.42 5.27 5.13
N ARG A 90 -8.04 5.96 4.18
CA ARG A 90 -8.43 5.42 2.85
C ARG A 90 -8.20 6.43 1.76
N VAL A 91 -8.02 5.94 0.54
CA VAL A 91 -8.14 6.76 -0.67
C VAL A 91 -9.51 7.42 -0.71
N GLY A 92 -9.54 8.70 -1.11
CA GLY A 92 -10.73 9.55 -1.14
C GLY A 92 -11.01 10.36 0.14
N MET A 93 -10.34 10.05 1.26
CA MET A 93 -10.41 10.89 2.46
C MET A 93 -9.65 12.20 2.26
N THR A 94 -10.11 13.25 2.93
CA THR A 94 -9.41 14.54 2.95
C THR A 94 -8.14 14.46 3.80
N GLU A 95 -7.20 15.35 3.53
CA GLU A 95 -5.98 15.49 4.33
C GLU A 95 -6.32 15.68 5.83
N ALA A 96 -7.27 16.52 6.15
CA ALA A 96 -7.66 16.79 7.53
C ALA A 96 -8.20 15.55 8.25
N GLU A 97 -8.97 14.70 7.57
CA GLU A 97 -9.46 13.44 8.11
C GLU A 97 -8.30 12.46 8.38
N ILE A 98 -7.36 12.32 7.44
CA ILE A 98 -6.20 11.44 7.60
C ILE A 98 -5.29 11.90 8.73
N ARG A 99 -5.03 13.19 8.85
CA ARG A 99 -4.18 13.76 9.92
C ARG A 99 -4.76 13.55 11.31
N ARG A 100 -6.09 13.49 11.46
CA ARG A 100 -6.71 13.10 12.74
C ARG A 100 -6.44 11.67 13.13
N LEU A 101 -6.33 10.76 12.14
CA LEU A 101 -6.01 9.35 12.35
C LEU A 101 -4.53 9.10 12.65
N TYR A 102 -3.66 10.02 12.22
CA TYR A 102 -2.21 9.94 12.38
C TYR A 102 -1.65 11.23 13.02
N PRO A 103 -1.81 11.42 14.34
CA PRO A 103 -1.20 12.55 15.03
C PRO A 103 0.32 12.54 14.82
N GLY A 104 0.88 13.68 14.39
CA GLY A 104 2.32 13.79 14.10
C GLY A 104 2.74 13.38 12.68
N MET A 105 1.79 13.03 11.79
CA MET A 105 2.06 12.89 10.36
C MET A 105 2.54 14.23 9.79
N ARG A 106 3.65 14.22 9.06
CA ARG A 106 4.19 15.42 8.42
C ARG A 106 3.49 15.65 7.09
N VAL A 107 3.32 16.92 6.74
CA VAL A 107 2.82 17.34 5.43
C VAL A 107 3.99 17.88 4.64
N GLU A 108 4.26 17.29 3.49
CA GLU A 108 5.34 17.69 2.60
C GLU A 108 4.74 18.07 1.24
N PRO A 109 5.29 19.09 0.54
CA PRO A 109 4.85 19.42 -0.81
C PRO A 109 5.01 18.24 -1.75
N HIS A 110 4.03 18.03 -2.63
CA HIS A 110 4.14 17.02 -3.68
C HIS A 110 5.18 17.44 -4.72
N PRO A 111 6.15 16.60 -5.08
CA PRO A 111 7.28 16.98 -5.95
C PRO A 111 6.87 17.50 -7.34
N TYR A 112 5.75 17.00 -7.88
CA TYR A 112 5.31 17.35 -9.24
C TYR A 112 4.12 18.30 -9.31
N THR A 113 3.28 18.35 -8.27
CA THR A 113 2.05 19.16 -8.29
C THR A 113 2.19 20.47 -7.52
N GLY A 114 3.38 20.74 -7.00
CA GLY A 114 3.67 21.98 -6.28
C GLY A 114 2.96 22.08 -4.93
N PRO A 115 2.74 23.30 -4.42
CA PRO A 115 2.30 23.51 -3.05
C PRO A 115 0.85 23.09 -2.77
N GLN A 116 0.05 22.77 -3.77
CA GLN A 116 -1.34 22.37 -3.62
C GLN A 116 -1.52 20.87 -3.40
N GLY A 117 -0.62 20.03 -3.96
CA GLY A 117 -0.58 18.61 -3.69
C GLY A 117 0.35 18.31 -2.53
N HIS A 118 0.04 17.30 -1.72
CA HIS A 118 0.83 16.96 -0.56
C HIS A 118 1.15 15.47 -0.48
N TYR A 119 2.28 15.20 0.15
CA TYR A 119 2.58 13.92 0.77
C TYR A 119 2.32 14.02 2.27
N LEU A 120 1.46 13.14 2.76
CA LEU A 120 1.24 12.95 4.19
C LEU A 120 2.15 11.80 4.64
N VAL A 121 3.18 12.13 5.40
CA VAL A 121 4.29 11.24 5.70
C VAL A 121 4.27 10.79 7.15
N PHE A 122 4.15 9.49 7.36
CA PHE A 122 4.30 8.84 8.65
C PHE A 122 5.49 7.89 8.62
N ARG A 123 6.44 8.09 9.55
CA ARG A 123 7.59 7.22 9.75
C ARG A 123 7.55 6.58 11.13
N ALA A 124 7.68 5.26 11.19
CA ALA A 124 7.76 4.54 12.47
C ALA A 124 9.05 4.91 13.21
N ARG A 125 8.93 5.13 14.52
CA ARG A 125 10.11 5.41 15.36
C ARG A 125 10.91 4.12 15.57
N GLY A 126 12.22 4.21 15.31
CA GLY A 126 13.14 3.10 15.57
C GLY A 126 13.02 1.94 14.57
N GLU A 127 12.16 2.06 13.53
CA GLU A 127 11.98 1.06 12.50
C GLU A 127 12.22 1.65 11.10
N PRO A 128 12.73 0.86 10.15
CA PRO A 128 12.97 1.31 8.79
C PRO A 128 11.71 1.21 7.92
N TYR A 129 10.55 1.63 8.45
CA TYR A 129 9.25 1.55 7.76
C TYR A 129 8.50 2.88 7.79
N GLY A 130 7.66 3.09 6.79
CA GLY A 130 6.82 4.27 6.68
C GLY A 130 5.56 4.07 5.86
N LEU A 131 4.70 5.07 5.93
CA LEU A 131 3.50 5.24 5.14
C LEU A 131 3.53 6.62 4.51
N ILE A 132 3.27 6.70 3.22
CA ILE A 132 3.02 7.95 2.52
C ILE A 132 1.62 7.88 1.92
N VAL A 133 0.84 8.93 2.15
CA VAL A 133 -0.44 9.14 1.49
C VAL A 133 -0.29 10.36 0.59
N GLU A 134 -0.58 10.16 -0.68
CA GLU A 134 -0.53 11.21 -1.70
C GLU A 134 -1.90 11.86 -1.84
N THR A 135 -1.94 13.18 -1.94
CA THR A 135 -3.19 13.93 -2.11
C THR A 135 -3.21 14.68 -3.44
N ASP A 136 -4.38 14.73 -4.01
CA ASP A 136 -4.66 15.49 -5.25
C ASP A 136 -4.67 17.00 -4.98
N PRO A 137 -4.01 17.82 -5.83
CA PRO A 137 -3.88 19.26 -5.61
C PRO A 137 -5.19 20.01 -5.69
N ASP A 138 -6.17 19.53 -6.45
CA ASP A 138 -7.43 20.25 -6.68
C ASP A 138 -8.46 19.92 -5.62
N SER A 139 -8.54 18.66 -5.22
CA SER A 139 -9.56 18.19 -4.27
C SER A 139 -9.05 18.08 -2.82
N GLY A 140 -7.74 18.05 -2.59
CA GLY A 140 -7.13 17.79 -1.29
C GLY A 140 -7.45 16.40 -0.71
N ARG A 141 -7.80 15.45 -1.59
CA ARG A 141 -8.17 14.09 -1.19
C ARG A 141 -7.06 13.11 -1.52
N ALA A 142 -6.93 12.10 -0.68
CA ALA A 142 -6.00 11.00 -0.90
C ALA A 142 -6.30 10.28 -2.21
N THR A 143 -5.27 10.11 -3.04
CA THR A 143 -5.31 9.38 -4.30
C THR A 143 -4.58 8.05 -4.23
N GLN A 144 -3.51 7.98 -3.43
CA GLN A 144 -2.70 6.78 -3.26
C GLN A 144 -2.24 6.64 -1.81
N MET A 145 -2.12 5.40 -1.36
CA MET A 145 -1.44 5.05 -0.11
C MET A 145 -0.34 4.03 -0.42
N ARG A 146 0.86 4.25 0.11
CA ARG A 146 1.99 3.32 -0.02
C ARG A 146 2.69 3.11 1.32
N ALA A 147 2.87 1.84 1.69
CA ALA A 147 3.50 1.43 2.94
C ALA A 147 4.61 0.41 2.68
N GLY A 148 5.66 0.41 3.46
CA GLY A 148 6.80 -0.48 3.28
C GLY A 148 8.08 0.05 3.90
N THR A 149 9.24 -0.42 3.38
CA THR A 149 10.53 0.09 3.84
C THR A 149 10.63 1.60 3.59
N TRP A 150 11.27 2.28 4.53
CA TRP A 150 11.39 3.75 4.46
C TRP A 150 12.01 4.23 3.14
N GLU A 151 13.01 3.53 2.64
CA GLU A 151 13.65 3.85 1.36
C GLU A 151 12.66 3.70 0.19
N ALA A 152 11.92 2.58 0.13
CA ALA A 152 11.03 2.30 -0.99
C ALA A 152 9.80 3.22 -1.02
N VAL A 153 9.23 3.62 0.12
CA VAL A 153 8.04 4.49 0.12
C VAL A 153 8.36 5.91 -0.37
N GLN A 154 9.63 6.34 -0.32
CA GLN A 154 10.07 7.64 -0.80
C GLN A 154 10.33 7.69 -2.31
N LEU A 155 10.43 6.56 -2.98
CA LEU A 155 10.64 6.51 -4.43
C LEU A 155 9.36 6.99 -5.14
N ILE A 156 9.42 8.20 -5.68
CA ILE A 156 8.28 8.90 -6.30
C ILE A 156 7.85 8.17 -7.57
N GLU A 157 8.81 7.87 -8.43
CA GLU A 157 8.58 7.20 -9.72
C GLU A 157 8.63 5.67 -9.63
N GLY A 158 8.66 5.15 -8.42
CA GLY A 158 8.66 3.70 -8.20
C GLY A 158 9.94 3.03 -8.67
N CYS A 159 9.81 2.13 -9.65
CA CYS A 159 10.91 1.35 -10.24
C CYS A 159 11.65 2.08 -11.38
N SER A 160 11.51 3.40 -11.52
CA SER A 160 12.23 4.17 -12.56
C SER A 160 13.67 4.46 -12.20
#